data_0941664f7a04f9b004a31fc291f85821
#
_entry.id   0941664f7a04f9b004a31fc291f85821
#
_cell.length_a   1.000
_cell.length_b   1.000
_cell.length_c   1.000
_cell.angle_alpha   90.00
_cell.angle_beta   90.00
_cell.angle_gamma   90.00
#
_symmetry.space_group_name_H-M   'P 1'
#
loop_
_entity.id
_entity.type
_entity.pdbx_description
1 polymer ?
#
loop_
_entity_poly.entity_id
_entity_poly.type
_entity_poly.pdbx_seq_one_letter_code
_entity_poly.pdbx_strand_id
1 'polypeptide(L)'
;MRKIHTQFLEALGNTVILWVGNFIPQILLSLLLAVWFTDSKLHIPGKGFFKVVMYLPNIITAVSVAALFLRLISNQTSSAVNGIWMSWGHEKFDFEGAKIYEGTAGWSRGIVMFIQTWMWFGNTMIMMMSGILGINPSLFEAANIDGANSRQVLTKVTLPLLRPMVVYTLITSMIGGLQMFDIPYLYHSDKNAINEHLRTVAIFVYENFHVADMKNVRYGYSGAASVLLFLITVVLGIFVFRMNRDADEARKKKERRALVKEYKKQQKLAKQGGIV
;
A
#
# COMPACT_ATOMS: atom_id res chain seq x y z
N MET A 1 25.70 -3.06 24.55
CA MET A 1 24.25 -3.31 24.46
C MET A 1 23.55 -2.06 23.95
N ARG A 2 22.89 -2.12 22.78
CA ARG A 2 22.04 -1.01 22.31
C ARG A 2 20.90 -0.78 23.31
N LYS A 3 20.58 0.49 23.60
CA LYS A 3 19.47 0.81 24.52
C LYS A 3 18.14 0.39 23.86
N ILE A 4 17.20 -0.15 24.61
CA ILE A 4 15.93 -0.71 24.08
C ILE A 4 15.12 0.33 23.29
N HIS A 5 15.14 1.60 23.73
CA HIS A 5 14.48 2.68 23.00
C HIS A 5 15.06 2.89 21.58
N THR A 6 16.36 2.68 21.41
CA THR A 6 17.00 2.77 20.07
C THR A 6 16.51 1.63 19.18
N GLN A 7 16.40 0.40 19.72
CA GLN A 7 15.88 -0.75 18.98
C GLN A 7 14.41 -0.55 18.57
N PHE A 8 13.59 0.05 19.43
CA PHE A 8 12.20 0.39 19.08
C PHE A 8 12.13 1.44 17.97
N LEU A 9 12.94 2.49 18.03
CA LEU A 9 12.97 3.53 16.98
C LEU A 9 13.48 2.98 15.65
N GLU A 10 14.48 2.09 15.67
CA GLU A 10 14.95 1.37 14.48
C GLU A 10 13.83 0.50 13.89
N ALA A 11 13.12 -0.25 14.73
CA ALA A 11 11.98 -1.06 14.32
C ALA A 11 10.83 -0.21 13.73
N LEU A 12 10.55 0.95 14.32
CA LEU A 12 9.57 1.90 13.80
C LEU A 12 10.01 2.45 12.43
N GLY A 13 11.27 2.84 12.30
CA GLY A 13 11.85 3.28 11.03
C GLY A 13 11.73 2.20 9.95
N ASN A 14 12.10 0.94 10.27
CA ASN A 14 11.95 -0.19 9.35
C ASN A 14 10.50 -0.40 8.93
N THR A 15 9.56 -0.33 9.89
CA THR A 15 8.12 -0.48 9.60
C THR A 15 7.64 0.55 8.59
N VAL A 16 8.00 1.83 8.80
CA VAL A 16 7.61 2.92 7.89
C VAL A 16 8.25 2.75 6.51
N ILE A 17 9.55 2.41 6.46
CA ILE A 17 10.27 2.19 5.20
C ILE A 17 9.64 1.05 4.41
N LEU A 18 9.39 -0.09 5.05
CA LEU A 18 8.77 -1.26 4.41
C LEU A 18 7.34 -0.94 3.94
N TRP A 19 6.53 -0.26 4.77
CA TRP A 19 5.18 0.12 4.40
C TRP A 19 5.17 1.10 3.22
N VAL A 20 5.90 2.21 3.28
CA VAL A 20 5.92 3.20 2.20
C VAL A 20 6.47 2.60 0.92
N GLY A 21 7.56 1.80 1.04
CA GLY A 21 8.20 1.16 -0.11
C GLY A 21 7.34 0.13 -0.82
N ASN A 22 6.43 -0.56 -0.11
CA ASN A 22 5.47 -1.45 -0.77
C ASN A 22 4.21 -0.70 -1.23
N PHE A 23 3.70 0.28 -0.46
CA PHE A 23 2.44 0.95 -0.75
C PHE A 23 2.48 1.78 -2.04
N ILE A 24 3.59 2.49 -2.29
CA ILE A 24 3.73 3.32 -3.49
C ILE A 24 3.61 2.49 -4.78
N PRO A 25 4.43 1.45 -5.01
CA PRO A 25 4.28 0.64 -6.22
C PRO A 25 2.95 -0.12 -6.25
N GLN A 26 2.42 -0.57 -5.12
CA GLN A 26 1.13 -1.22 -5.00
C GLN A 26 -0.01 -0.33 -5.51
N ILE A 27 -0.13 0.90 -5.01
CA ILE A 27 -1.22 1.81 -5.40
C ILE A 27 -1.11 2.26 -6.86
N LEU A 28 0.12 2.52 -7.34
CA LEU A 28 0.36 2.92 -8.73
C LEU A 28 0.00 1.80 -9.70
N LEU A 29 0.48 0.58 -9.45
CA LEU A 29 0.16 -0.59 -10.27
C LEU A 29 -1.33 -0.90 -10.26
N SER A 30 -1.95 -0.89 -9.08
CA SER A 30 -3.38 -1.15 -8.90
C SER A 30 -4.25 -0.13 -9.62
N LEU A 31 -3.91 1.16 -9.52
CA LEU A 31 -4.64 2.22 -10.20
C LEU A 31 -4.50 2.11 -11.72
N LEU A 32 -3.29 1.86 -12.22
CA LEU A 32 -3.04 1.67 -13.65
C LEU A 32 -3.90 0.53 -14.21
N LEU A 33 -3.88 -0.62 -13.53
CA LEU A 33 -4.64 -1.80 -13.95
C LEU A 33 -6.15 -1.58 -13.79
N ALA A 34 -6.59 -0.90 -12.73
CA ALA A 34 -7.99 -0.58 -12.52
C ALA A 34 -8.53 0.30 -13.66
N VAL A 35 -7.79 1.32 -14.07
CA VAL A 35 -8.15 2.19 -15.21
C VAL A 35 -8.21 1.36 -16.49
N TRP A 36 -7.20 0.54 -16.79
CA TRP A 36 -7.20 -0.29 -17.99
C TRP A 36 -8.36 -1.29 -18.03
N PHE A 37 -8.66 -1.92 -16.92
CA PHE A 37 -9.74 -2.90 -16.85
C PHE A 37 -11.15 -2.28 -16.76
N THR A 38 -11.27 -1.00 -16.50
CA THR A 38 -12.57 -0.29 -16.49
C THR A 38 -12.81 0.52 -17.76
N ASP A 39 -11.77 0.77 -18.56
CA ASP A 39 -11.92 1.50 -19.84
C ASP A 39 -12.77 0.68 -20.81
N SER A 40 -13.89 1.26 -21.27
CA SER A 40 -14.79 0.67 -22.26
C SER A 40 -14.22 0.69 -23.67
N LYS A 41 -13.26 1.59 -23.96
CA LYS A 41 -12.60 1.69 -25.26
C LYS A 41 -11.56 0.58 -25.48
N LEU A 42 -11.06 -0.02 -24.40
CA LEU A 42 -10.06 -1.09 -24.46
C LEU A 42 -10.74 -2.46 -24.47
N HIS A 43 -10.68 -3.11 -25.63
CA HIS A 43 -11.11 -4.50 -25.75
C HIS A 43 -9.97 -5.43 -25.33
N ILE A 44 -10.01 -5.91 -24.06
CA ILE A 44 -9.03 -6.85 -23.51
C ILE A 44 -9.69 -8.24 -23.50
N PRO A 45 -9.31 -9.16 -24.43
CA PRO A 45 -9.83 -10.50 -24.41
C PRO A 45 -9.42 -11.22 -23.10
N GLY A 46 -10.33 -11.98 -22.50
CA GLY A 46 -10.03 -12.67 -21.23
C GLY A 46 -9.93 -11.76 -20.00
N LYS A 47 -10.45 -10.54 -20.02
CA LYS A 47 -10.42 -9.55 -18.93
C LYS A 47 -10.82 -10.13 -17.55
N GLY A 48 -11.82 -11.01 -17.52
CA GLY A 48 -12.24 -11.70 -16.30
C GLY A 48 -11.15 -12.62 -15.74
N PHE A 49 -10.52 -13.40 -16.61
CA PHE A 49 -9.43 -14.30 -16.23
C PHE A 49 -8.22 -13.53 -15.64
N PHE A 50 -7.79 -12.46 -16.30
CA PHE A 50 -6.69 -11.63 -15.78
C PHE A 50 -6.98 -11.03 -14.40
N LYS A 51 -8.22 -10.59 -14.13
CA LYS A 51 -8.62 -10.08 -12.80
C LYS A 51 -8.46 -11.16 -11.73
N VAL A 52 -8.89 -12.39 -12.03
CA VAL A 52 -8.74 -13.52 -11.10
C VAL A 52 -7.27 -13.85 -10.85
N VAL A 53 -6.46 -13.97 -11.91
CA VAL A 53 -5.03 -14.27 -11.80
C VAL A 53 -4.29 -13.20 -10.99
N MET A 54 -4.60 -11.93 -11.22
CA MET A 54 -3.97 -10.81 -10.48
C MET A 54 -4.41 -10.72 -9.01
N TYR A 55 -5.59 -11.25 -8.68
CA TYR A 55 -6.08 -11.34 -7.31
C TYR A 55 -5.54 -12.58 -6.57
N LEU A 56 -5.13 -13.62 -7.30
CA LEU A 56 -4.70 -14.91 -6.74
C LEU A 56 -3.63 -14.78 -5.64
N PRO A 57 -2.57 -13.95 -5.79
CA PRO A 57 -1.55 -13.79 -4.75
C PRO A 57 -2.11 -13.41 -3.37
N ASN A 58 -3.21 -12.66 -3.33
CA ASN A 58 -3.83 -12.23 -2.08
C ASN A 58 -4.53 -13.37 -1.32
N ILE A 59 -4.88 -14.45 -2.01
CA ILE A 59 -5.56 -15.63 -1.42
C ILE A 59 -4.53 -16.59 -0.81
N ILE A 60 -3.28 -16.58 -1.30
CA ILE A 60 -2.22 -17.47 -0.82
C ILE A 60 -1.78 -17.02 0.57
N THR A 61 -1.59 -17.99 1.48
CA THR A 61 -1.14 -17.66 2.84
C THR A 61 0.28 -17.07 2.84
N ALA A 62 0.55 -16.13 3.74
CA ALA A 62 1.86 -15.49 3.88
C ALA A 62 3.00 -16.52 4.08
N VAL A 63 2.72 -17.60 4.81
CA VAL A 63 3.69 -18.70 5.03
C VAL A 63 4.08 -19.37 3.71
N SER A 64 3.08 -19.69 2.88
CA SER A 64 3.33 -20.32 1.57
C SER A 64 4.08 -19.38 0.63
N VAL A 65 3.73 -18.10 0.62
CA VAL A 65 4.41 -17.07 -0.16
C VAL A 65 5.87 -16.92 0.30
N ALA A 66 6.10 -16.77 1.59
CA ALA A 66 7.45 -16.67 2.13
C ALA A 66 8.30 -17.90 1.78
N ALA A 67 7.74 -19.11 1.94
CA ALA A 67 8.42 -20.35 1.58
C ALA A 67 8.77 -20.41 0.08
N LEU A 68 7.85 -19.98 -0.80
CA LEU A 68 8.09 -19.88 -2.24
C LEU A 68 9.25 -18.94 -2.55
N PHE A 69 9.20 -17.72 -2.00
CA PHE A 69 10.23 -16.72 -2.28
C PHE A 69 11.58 -17.08 -1.67
N LEU A 70 11.62 -17.75 -0.50
CA LEU A 70 12.86 -18.29 0.05
C LEU A 70 13.47 -19.37 -0.86
N ARG A 71 12.66 -20.17 -1.53
CA ARG A 71 13.17 -21.14 -2.53
C ARG A 71 13.67 -20.45 -3.81
N LEU A 72 13.04 -19.35 -4.19
CA LEU A 72 13.44 -18.59 -5.38
C LEU A 72 14.63 -17.67 -5.10
N ILE A 73 14.58 -16.90 -4.02
CA ILE A 73 15.51 -15.81 -3.71
C ILE A 73 15.96 -15.94 -2.26
N SER A 74 16.98 -16.72 -2.01
CA SER A 74 17.57 -16.86 -0.67
C SER A 74 19.09 -16.96 -0.74
N ASN A 75 19.71 -16.95 0.43
CA ASN A 75 21.15 -17.15 0.57
C ASN A 75 21.60 -18.62 0.32
N GLN A 76 20.68 -19.53 0.07
CA GLN A 76 21.05 -20.91 -0.22
C GLN A 76 21.58 -21.03 -1.66
N THR A 77 22.63 -21.82 -1.85
CA THR A 77 23.18 -22.14 -3.19
C THR A 77 22.15 -22.84 -4.07
N SER A 78 21.17 -23.52 -3.46
CA SER A 78 20.06 -24.20 -4.12
C SER A 78 18.91 -23.27 -4.49
N SER A 79 18.95 -21.98 -4.13
CA SER A 79 17.91 -21.05 -4.56
C SER A 79 18.01 -20.76 -6.06
N ALA A 80 16.86 -20.64 -6.72
CA ALA A 80 16.83 -20.50 -8.18
C ALA A 80 17.64 -19.29 -8.67
N VAL A 81 17.50 -18.13 -8.03
CA VAL A 81 18.21 -16.91 -8.43
C VAL A 81 19.71 -17.02 -8.19
N ASN A 82 20.14 -17.52 -7.01
CA ASN A 82 21.55 -17.72 -6.75
C ASN A 82 22.16 -18.81 -7.65
N GLY A 83 21.40 -19.87 -7.95
CA GLY A 83 21.85 -20.90 -8.89
C GLY A 83 22.13 -20.34 -10.28
N ILE A 84 21.25 -19.50 -10.82
CA ILE A 84 21.45 -18.81 -12.11
C ILE A 84 22.62 -17.82 -12.00
N TRP A 85 22.70 -17.02 -10.94
CA TRP A 85 23.76 -16.04 -10.73
C TRP A 85 25.15 -16.68 -10.70
N MET A 86 25.28 -17.79 -9.98
CA MET A 86 26.50 -18.56 -9.92
C MET A 86 26.85 -19.27 -11.25
N SER A 87 25.86 -19.69 -12.04
CA SER A 87 26.09 -20.28 -13.36
C SER A 87 26.72 -19.29 -14.36
N TRP A 88 26.56 -17.99 -14.10
CA TRP A 88 27.21 -16.91 -14.88
C TRP A 88 28.63 -16.57 -14.37
N GLY A 89 29.17 -17.36 -13.44
CA GLY A 89 30.52 -17.20 -12.92
C GLY A 89 30.65 -16.18 -11.76
N HIS A 90 29.53 -15.75 -11.18
CA HIS A 90 29.54 -14.85 -10.02
C HIS A 90 29.59 -15.62 -8.70
N GLU A 91 30.11 -14.96 -7.67
CA GLU A 91 30.03 -15.50 -6.31
C GLU A 91 28.58 -15.46 -5.79
N LYS A 92 28.27 -16.32 -4.83
CA LYS A 92 26.97 -16.38 -4.16
C LYS A 92 26.57 -15.00 -3.61
N PHE A 93 25.40 -14.52 -3.96
CA PHE A 93 24.87 -13.25 -3.51
C PHE A 93 24.06 -13.39 -2.22
N ASP A 94 24.27 -12.45 -1.27
CA ASP A 94 23.52 -12.40 0.00
C ASP A 94 22.25 -11.57 -0.15
N PHE A 95 21.17 -12.19 -0.61
CA PHE A 95 19.85 -11.55 -0.76
C PHE A 95 19.15 -11.26 0.57
N GLU A 96 19.49 -12.01 1.62
CA GLU A 96 18.82 -11.89 2.92
C GLU A 96 19.51 -10.86 3.82
N GLY A 97 20.73 -10.43 3.49
CA GLY A 97 21.51 -9.50 4.31
C GLY A 97 21.86 -10.09 5.68
N ALA A 98 22.01 -11.40 5.77
CA ALA A 98 22.34 -12.09 7.03
C ALA A 98 23.73 -11.74 7.56
N LYS A 99 24.64 -11.31 6.69
CA LYS A 99 25.94 -10.73 7.06
C LYS A 99 25.82 -9.23 6.93
N ILE A 100 26.13 -8.51 7.99
CA ILE A 100 26.10 -7.04 8.11
C ILE A 100 27.21 -6.43 7.21
N TYR A 101 27.06 -6.58 5.89
CA TYR A 101 27.81 -5.78 4.94
C TYR A 101 26.94 -4.58 4.56
N GLU A 102 27.47 -3.37 4.74
CA GLU A 102 26.92 -2.13 4.25
C GLU A 102 26.54 -2.32 2.76
N GLY A 103 25.25 -2.41 2.45
CA GLY A 103 24.75 -2.59 1.09
C GLY A 103 23.71 -3.72 0.90
N THR A 104 23.73 -4.79 1.70
CA THR A 104 22.78 -5.90 1.56
C THR A 104 21.41 -5.62 2.20
N ALA A 105 21.34 -4.68 3.14
CA ALA A 105 20.08 -4.23 3.76
C ALA A 105 19.03 -3.76 2.74
N GLY A 106 19.47 -3.14 1.65
CA GLY A 106 18.59 -2.67 0.58
C GLY A 106 17.89 -3.81 -0.16
N TRP A 107 18.59 -4.90 -0.40
CA TRP A 107 18.04 -6.05 -1.13
C TRP A 107 16.99 -6.79 -0.32
N SER A 108 17.24 -7.11 0.94
CA SER A 108 16.25 -7.79 1.78
C SER A 108 14.97 -6.95 1.96
N ARG A 109 15.11 -5.63 2.18
CA ARG A 109 13.96 -4.72 2.20
C ARG A 109 13.24 -4.68 0.86
N GLY A 110 13.99 -4.56 -0.25
CA GLY A 110 13.43 -4.52 -1.60
C GLY A 110 12.63 -5.77 -1.94
N ILE A 111 13.12 -6.95 -1.58
CA ILE A 111 12.43 -8.22 -1.81
C ILE A 111 11.15 -8.30 -0.97
N VAL A 112 11.21 -7.95 0.31
CA VAL A 112 10.02 -7.92 1.19
C VAL A 112 8.99 -6.92 0.67
N MET A 113 9.39 -5.72 0.25
CA MET A 113 8.52 -4.73 -0.36
C MET A 113 7.87 -5.25 -1.64
N PHE A 114 8.65 -5.95 -2.48
CA PHE A 114 8.15 -6.57 -3.71
C PHE A 114 7.12 -7.68 -3.41
N ILE A 115 7.41 -8.57 -2.47
CA ILE A 115 6.48 -9.65 -2.05
C ILE A 115 5.17 -9.03 -1.55
N GLN A 116 5.24 -8.04 -0.69
CA GLN A 116 4.07 -7.35 -0.15
C GLN A 116 3.27 -6.65 -1.26
N THR A 117 3.95 -5.95 -2.17
CA THR A 117 3.30 -5.34 -3.34
C THR A 117 2.59 -6.40 -4.16
N TRP A 118 3.27 -7.51 -4.49
CA TRP A 118 2.73 -8.61 -5.29
C TRP A 118 1.54 -9.29 -4.62
N MET A 119 1.54 -9.43 -3.29
CA MET A 119 0.41 -9.99 -2.56
C MET A 119 -0.81 -9.08 -2.56
N TRP A 120 -0.63 -7.75 -2.46
CA TRP A 120 -1.74 -6.84 -2.16
C TRP A 120 -2.23 -6.01 -3.35
N PHE A 121 -1.47 -5.92 -4.47
CA PHE A 121 -1.88 -5.07 -5.60
C PHE A 121 -3.21 -5.50 -6.23
N GLY A 122 -3.48 -6.81 -6.31
CA GLY A 122 -4.71 -7.32 -6.92
C GLY A 122 -5.96 -6.95 -6.13
N ASN A 123 -5.91 -7.05 -4.80
CA ASN A 123 -6.99 -6.59 -3.92
C ASN A 123 -7.24 -5.09 -4.07
N THR A 124 -6.19 -4.29 -4.04
CA THR A 124 -6.26 -2.83 -4.22
C THR A 124 -6.79 -2.48 -5.62
N MET A 125 -6.39 -3.22 -6.66
CA MET A 125 -6.91 -3.06 -8.02
C MET A 125 -8.43 -3.24 -8.08
N ILE A 126 -8.96 -4.31 -7.47
CA ILE A 126 -10.42 -4.57 -7.45
C ILE A 126 -11.15 -3.45 -6.71
N MET A 127 -10.61 -2.97 -5.60
CA MET A 127 -11.18 -1.83 -4.86
C MET A 127 -11.22 -0.56 -5.71
N MET A 128 -10.13 -0.23 -6.42
CA MET A 128 -10.06 0.93 -7.32
C MET A 128 -11.03 0.78 -8.50
N MET A 129 -11.13 -0.43 -9.07
CA MET A 129 -12.12 -0.72 -10.12
C MET A 129 -13.54 -0.48 -9.66
N SER A 130 -13.90 -0.96 -8.46
CA SER A 130 -15.23 -0.72 -7.89
C SER A 130 -15.52 0.78 -7.72
N GLY A 131 -14.52 1.55 -7.28
CA GLY A 131 -14.61 2.99 -7.19
C GLY A 131 -14.83 3.68 -8.54
N ILE A 132 -14.11 3.26 -9.60
CA ILE A 132 -14.27 3.81 -10.95
C ILE A 132 -15.63 3.46 -11.53
N LEU A 133 -16.08 2.22 -11.39
CA LEU A 133 -17.39 1.75 -11.87
C LEU A 133 -18.57 2.40 -11.13
N GLY A 134 -18.34 2.94 -9.92
CA GLY A 134 -19.32 3.71 -9.16
C GLY A 134 -19.47 5.17 -9.62
N ILE A 135 -18.60 5.66 -10.50
CA ILE A 135 -18.71 7.01 -11.07
C ILE A 135 -19.84 7.03 -12.11
N ASN A 136 -20.70 8.06 -12.07
CA ASN A 136 -21.80 8.20 -13.03
C ASN A 136 -21.26 8.25 -14.48
N PRO A 137 -21.68 7.33 -15.36
CA PRO A 137 -21.23 7.27 -16.75
C PRO A 137 -21.42 8.57 -17.53
N SER A 138 -22.46 9.36 -17.23
CA SER A 138 -22.73 10.64 -17.88
C SER A 138 -21.59 11.64 -17.77
N LEU A 139 -20.75 11.54 -16.72
CA LEU A 139 -19.57 12.41 -16.57
C LEU A 139 -18.48 12.07 -17.59
N PHE A 140 -18.33 10.80 -17.92
CA PHE A 140 -17.40 10.36 -18.96
C PHE A 140 -17.91 10.73 -20.38
N GLU A 141 -19.23 10.61 -20.60
CA GLU A 141 -19.88 11.02 -21.85
C GLU A 141 -19.73 12.52 -22.08
N ALA A 142 -20.01 13.34 -21.07
CA ALA A 142 -19.83 14.78 -21.13
C ALA A 142 -18.36 15.15 -21.45
N ALA A 143 -17.41 14.55 -20.76
CA ALA A 143 -15.99 14.77 -21.02
C ALA A 143 -15.59 14.38 -22.45
N ASN A 144 -16.16 13.31 -23.01
CA ASN A 144 -15.91 12.92 -24.41
C ASN A 144 -16.52 13.92 -25.41
N ILE A 145 -17.73 14.45 -25.13
CA ILE A 145 -18.37 15.48 -25.94
C ILE A 145 -17.55 16.78 -25.94
N ASP A 146 -16.99 17.14 -24.76
CA ASP A 146 -16.07 18.27 -24.60
C ASP A 146 -14.69 18.06 -25.26
N GLY A 147 -14.47 16.92 -25.93
CA GLY A 147 -13.22 16.61 -26.62
C GLY A 147 -12.04 16.26 -25.70
N ALA A 148 -12.30 15.87 -24.46
CA ALA A 148 -11.25 15.48 -23.52
C ALA A 148 -10.55 14.19 -23.96
N ASN A 149 -9.21 14.22 -24.00
CA ASN A 149 -8.41 13.02 -24.23
C ASN A 149 -8.35 12.13 -22.98
N SER A 150 -7.92 10.86 -23.13
CA SER A 150 -7.89 9.87 -22.05
C SER A 150 -7.09 10.35 -20.80
N ARG A 151 -6.00 11.10 -21.00
CA ARG A 151 -5.22 11.69 -19.89
C ARG A 151 -6.01 12.76 -19.15
N GLN A 152 -6.76 13.57 -19.86
CA GLN A 152 -7.62 14.60 -19.25
C GLN A 152 -8.78 13.97 -18.50
N VAL A 153 -9.42 12.94 -19.05
CA VAL A 153 -10.47 12.15 -18.37
C VAL A 153 -9.91 11.55 -17.08
N LEU A 154 -8.73 10.91 -17.15
CA LEU A 154 -8.10 10.32 -15.97
C LEU A 154 -7.81 11.37 -14.89
N THR A 155 -7.15 12.48 -15.25
CA THR A 155 -6.65 13.45 -14.26
C THR A 155 -7.71 14.44 -13.78
N LYS A 156 -8.70 14.78 -14.61
CA LYS A 156 -9.72 15.78 -14.28
C LYS A 156 -11.07 15.20 -13.84
N VAL A 157 -11.36 13.96 -14.23
CA VAL A 157 -12.63 13.28 -13.87
C VAL A 157 -12.37 12.10 -12.94
N THR A 158 -11.63 11.09 -13.39
CA THR A 158 -11.49 9.83 -12.66
C THR A 158 -10.76 10.01 -11.32
N LEU A 159 -9.55 10.56 -11.32
CA LEU A 159 -8.74 10.70 -10.08
C LEU A 159 -9.40 11.57 -9.01
N PRO A 160 -9.98 12.75 -9.34
CA PRO A 160 -10.67 13.56 -8.33
C PRO A 160 -11.90 12.86 -7.72
N LEU A 161 -12.67 12.12 -8.53
CA LEU A 161 -13.84 11.38 -8.06
C LEU A 161 -13.47 10.09 -7.32
N LEU A 162 -12.32 9.49 -7.65
CA LEU A 162 -11.79 8.30 -6.97
C LEU A 162 -11.11 8.62 -5.63
N ARG A 163 -10.87 9.90 -5.32
CA ARG A 163 -10.17 10.34 -4.12
C ARG A 163 -10.65 9.67 -2.82
N PRO A 164 -11.96 9.54 -2.54
CA PRO A 164 -12.42 8.89 -1.31
C PRO A 164 -11.94 7.44 -1.20
N MET A 165 -11.91 6.70 -2.32
CA MET A 165 -11.42 5.31 -2.38
C MET A 165 -9.92 5.23 -2.17
N VAL A 166 -9.15 6.16 -2.76
CA VAL A 166 -7.69 6.26 -2.57
C VAL A 166 -7.37 6.54 -1.10
N VAL A 167 -8.09 7.45 -0.46
CA VAL A 167 -7.90 7.76 0.97
C VAL A 167 -8.27 6.58 1.85
N TYR A 168 -9.37 5.89 1.56
CA TYR A 168 -9.73 4.66 2.26
C TYR A 168 -8.62 3.60 2.16
N THR A 169 -8.10 3.38 0.96
CA THR A 169 -6.99 2.45 0.72
C THR A 169 -5.72 2.87 1.46
N LEU A 170 -5.41 4.17 1.50
CA LEU A 170 -4.27 4.69 2.26
C LEU A 170 -4.41 4.40 3.75
N ILE A 171 -5.58 4.65 4.33
CA ILE A 171 -5.84 4.41 5.77
C ILE A 171 -5.72 2.92 6.09
N THR A 172 -6.40 2.07 5.33
CA THR A 172 -6.37 0.61 5.56
C THR A 172 -4.97 0.02 5.36
N SER A 173 -4.25 0.46 4.32
CA SER A 173 -2.86 0.07 4.08
C SER A 173 -1.92 0.56 5.18
N MET A 174 -2.12 1.78 5.70
CA MET A 174 -1.32 2.32 6.79
C MET A 174 -1.50 1.50 8.08
N ILE A 175 -2.74 1.16 8.42
CA ILE A 175 -3.02 0.33 9.59
C ILE A 175 -2.37 -1.04 9.44
N GLY A 176 -2.56 -1.72 8.29
CA GLY A 176 -1.94 -3.02 8.01
C GLY A 176 -0.41 -2.94 7.94
N GLY A 177 0.13 -1.88 7.35
CA GLY A 177 1.57 -1.67 7.23
C GLY A 177 2.27 -1.43 8.57
N LEU A 178 1.65 -0.67 9.49
CA LEU A 178 2.17 -0.45 10.83
C LEU A 178 2.16 -1.74 11.67
N GLN A 179 1.28 -2.68 11.37
CA GLN A 179 1.16 -3.99 12.02
C GLN A 179 1.85 -5.11 11.24
N MET A 180 2.65 -4.78 10.22
CA MET A 180 3.31 -5.74 9.34
C MET A 180 4.21 -6.69 10.14
N PHE A 181 3.91 -8.01 10.07
CA PHE A 181 4.60 -9.06 10.79
C PHE A 181 5.03 -10.22 9.86
N ASP A 182 4.07 -10.82 9.14
CA ASP A 182 4.22 -12.14 8.53
C ASP A 182 5.42 -12.26 7.57
N ILE A 183 5.44 -11.49 6.48
CA ILE A 183 6.49 -11.61 5.46
C ILE A 183 7.86 -11.19 5.99
N PRO A 184 8.03 -10.04 6.68
CA PRO A 184 9.31 -9.67 7.26
C PRO A 184 9.84 -10.69 8.27
N TYR A 185 8.96 -11.35 9.04
CA TYR A 185 9.31 -12.37 10.02
C TYR A 185 9.67 -13.70 9.37
N LEU A 186 8.96 -14.10 8.32
CA LEU A 186 9.12 -15.40 7.67
C LEU A 186 10.22 -15.41 6.60
N TYR A 187 10.58 -14.24 6.04
CA TYR A 187 11.57 -14.12 4.98
C TYR A 187 13.00 -14.08 5.55
N HIS A 188 13.47 -15.22 6.07
CA HIS A 188 14.87 -15.47 6.42
C HIS A 188 15.12 -16.98 6.48
N SER A 189 16.30 -17.39 6.07
CA SER A 189 16.68 -18.82 6.05
C SER A 189 17.23 -19.30 7.39
N ASP A 190 17.78 -18.40 8.20
CA ASP A 190 18.30 -18.72 9.54
C ASP A 190 17.26 -18.37 10.60
N LYS A 191 16.66 -19.40 11.19
CA LYS A 191 15.62 -19.26 12.24
C LYS A 191 16.14 -18.61 13.53
N ASN A 192 17.45 -18.48 13.70
CA ASN A 192 18.07 -17.98 14.93
C ASN A 192 18.49 -16.50 14.83
N ALA A 193 18.45 -15.90 13.64
CA ALA A 193 18.90 -14.53 13.43
C ALA A 193 17.88 -13.75 12.60
N ILE A 194 17.00 -13.00 13.27
CA ILE A 194 16.13 -12.05 12.57
C ILE A 194 16.97 -10.92 12.01
N ASN A 195 16.81 -10.64 10.70
CA ASN A 195 17.48 -9.55 10.05
C ASN A 195 17.05 -8.21 10.71
N GLU A 196 17.99 -7.47 11.29
CA GLU A 196 17.71 -6.19 11.97
C GLU A 196 17.02 -5.18 11.05
N HIS A 197 17.27 -5.26 9.74
CA HIS A 197 16.67 -4.37 8.74
C HIS A 197 15.22 -4.71 8.37
N LEU A 198 14.78 -5.93 8.69
CA LEU A 198 13.40 -6.38 8.52
C LEU A 198 12.62 -6.39 9.84
N ARG A 199 13.28 -6.09 10.97
CA ARG A 199 12.64 -6.02 12.29
C ARG A 199 11.63 -4.87 12.30
N THR A 200 10.35 -5.20 12.21
CA THR A 200 9.22 -4.26 12.39
C THR A 200 8.89 -4.10 13.87
N VAL A 201 8.02 -3.13 14.20
CA VAL A 201 7.53 -2.98 15.59
C VAL A 201 6.77 -4.22 16.04
N ALA A 202 5.99 -4.85 15.17
CA ALA A 202 5.28 -6.08 15.48
C ALA A 202 6.26 -7.23 15.81
N ILE A 203 7.35 -7.36 15.05
CA ILE A 203 8.41 -8.33 15.31
C ILE A 203 9.14 -7.99 16.64
N PHE A 204 9.46 -6.71 16.87
CA PHE A 204 10.07 -6.26 18.11
C PHE A 204 9.21 -6.63 19.35
N VAL A 205 7.90 -6.43 19.27
CA VAL A 205 6.95 -6.85 20.31
C VAL A 205 7.00 -8.37 20.51
N TYR A 206 6.92 -9.12 19.42
CA TYR A 206 6.93 -10.58 19.44
C TYR A 206 8.23 -11.14 20.05
N GLU A 207 9.39 -10.64 19.64
CA GLU A 207 10.70 -11.08 20.17
C GLU A 207 10.84 -10.85 21.67
N ASN A 208 10.39 -9.68 22.17
CA ASN A 208 10.47 -9.37 23.59
C ASN A 208 9.43 -10.13 24.44
N PHE A 209 8.38 -10.67 23.80
CA PHE A 209 7.37 -11.50 24.43
C PHE A 209 7.76 -12.99 24.44
N HIS A 210 8.41 -13.49 23.36
CA HIS A 210 8.74 -14.90 23.13
C HIS A 210 10.25 -15.17 23.29
N VAL A 211 10.88 -14.69 24.35
CA VAL A 211 12.28 -15.05 24.62
C VAL A 211 12.34 -16.50 25.12
N ALA A 212 13.23 -17.30 24.52
CA ALA A 212 13.41 -18.72 24.89
C ALA A 212 13.84 -18.94 26.35
N ASP A 213 14.45 -17.93 26.98
CA ASP A 213 14.83 -17.93 28.39
C ASP A 213 13.82 -17.11 29.20
N MET A 214 12.99 -17.80 29.99
CA MET A 214 11.98 -17.18 30.85
C MET A 214 12.55 -16.14 31.86
N LYS A 215 13.86 -16.20 32.17
CA LYS A 215 14.51 -15.21 33.05
C LYS A 215 14.73 -13.86 32.38
N ASN A 216 14.69 -13.81 31.07
CA ASN A 216 14.95 -12.60 30.26
C ASN A 216 13.72 -12.05 29.54
N VAL A 217 12.53 -12.57 29.78
CA VAL A 217 11.29 -12.08 29.19
C VAL A 217 11.00 -10.64 29.62
N ARG A 218 10.74 -9.80 28.63
CA ARG A 218 10.58 -8.36 28.82
C ARG A 218 9.16 -7.90 28.53
N TYR A 219 8.18 -8.51 29.21
CA TYR A 219 6.74 -8.21 29.01
C TYR A 219 6.41 -6.72 29.09
N GLY A 220 7.05 -5.98 30.03
CA GLY A 220 6.83 -4.53 30.13
C GLY A 220 7.21 -3.76 28.88
N TYR A 221 8.30 -4.16 28.20
CA TYR A 221 8.73 -3.50 26.94
C TYR A 221 7.81 -3.86 25.78
N SER A 222 7.39 -5.12 25.67
CA SER A 222 6.41 -5.55 24.65
C SER A 222 5.08 -4.84 24.82
N GLY A 223 4.58 -4.76 26.07
CA GLY A 223 3.35 -4.04 26.38
C GLY A 223 3.45 -2.54 26.06
N ALA A 224 4.54 -1.89 26.49
CA ALA A 224 4.76 -0.48 26.19
C ALA A 224 4.88 -0.21 24.68
N ALA A 225 5.61 -1.05 23.93
CA ALA A 225 5.74 -0.93 22.49
C ALA A 225 4.39 -1.13 21.77
N SER A 226 3.57 -2.08 22.22
CA SER A 226 2.23 -2.31 21.66
C SER A 226 1.31 -1.10 21.88
N VAL A 227 1.32 -0.52 23.09
CA VAL A 227 0.54 0.69 23.40
C VAL A 227 1.02 1.88 22.57
N LEU A 228 2.34 2.07 22.43
CA LEU A 228 2.90 3.14 21.60
C LEU A 228 2.51 2.98 20.12
N LEU A 229 2.61 1.76 19.58
CA LEU A 229 2.18 1.47 18.21
C LEU A 229 0.69 1.76 18.01
N PHE A 230 -0.15 1.36 18.96
CA PHE A 230 -1.58 1.67 18.95
C PHE A 230 -1.83 3.19 18.92
N LEU A 231 -1.19 3.95 19.82
CA LEU A 231 -1.33 5.40 19.87
C LEU A 231 -0.87 6.08 18.56
N ILE A 232 0.27 5.64 18.00
CA ILE A 232 0.77 6.13 16.71
C ILE A 232 -0.26 5.86 15.61
N THR A 233 -0.80 4.64 15.55
CA THR A 233 -1.80 4.24 14.55
C THR A 233 -3.07 5.08 14.66
N VAL A 234 -3.58 5.29 15.89
CA VAL A 234 -4.77 6.12 16.15
C VAL A 234 -4.53 7.58 15.73
N VAL A 235 -3.40 8.16 16.13
CA VAL A 235 -3.07 9.57 15.80
C VAL A 235 -2.96 9.76 14.28
N LEU A 236 -2.24 8.87 13.59
CA LEU A 236 -2.12 8.90 12.14
C LEU A 236 -3.48 8.68 11.45
N GLY A 237 -4.28 7.74 11.94
CA GLY A 237 -5.63 7.49 11.43
C GLY A 237 -6.54 8.73 11.56
N ILE A 238 -6.57 9.36 12.72
CA ILE A 238 -7.32 10.61 12.95
C ILE A 238 -6.81 11.72 12.03
N PHE A 239 -5.49 11.86 11.87
CA PHE A 239 -4.89 12.88 11.01
C PHE A 239 -5.32 12.72 9.55
N VAL A 240 -5.20 11.52 8.98
CA VAL A 240 -5.60 11.23 7.59
C VAL A 240 -7.11 11.40 7.42
N PHE A 241 -7.91 10.96 8.40
CA PHE A 241 -9.37 11.14 8.37
C PHE A 241 -9.79 12.61 8.38
N ARG A 242 -9.17 13.43 9.23
CA ARG A 242 -9.44 14.88 9.28
C ARG A 242 -9.06 15.58 7.98
N MET A 243 -7.88 15.29 7.45
CA MET A 243 -7.46 15.84 6.15
C MET A 243 -8.46 15.55 5.03
N ASN A 244 -9.06 14.35 5.04
CA ASN A 244 -10.05 13.98 4.04
C ASN A 244 -11.38 14.70 4.28
N ARG A 245 -11.84 14.77 5.53
CA ARG A 245 -13.09 15.47 5.90
C ARG A 245 -13.05 16.94 5.53
N ASP A 246 -11.97 17.64 5.87
CA ASP A 246 -11.83 19.08 5.58
C ASP A 246 -11.81 19.35 4.08
N ALA A 247 -11.23 18.45 3.29
CA ALA A 247 -11.26 18.54 1.83
C ALA A 247 -12.65 18.31 1.24
N ASP A 248 -13.43 17.37 1.79
CA ASP A 248 -14.80 17.09 1.35
C ASP A 248 -15.76 18.21 1.75
N GLU A 249 -15.62 18.77 2.94
CA GLU A 249 -16.39 19.94 3.40
C GLU A 249 -16.09 21.17 2.54
N ALA A 250 -14.82 21.42 2.24
CA ALA A 250 -14.42 22.51 1.36
C ALA A 250 -15.02 22.37 -0.05
N ARG A 251 -15.02 21.14 -0.59
CA ARG A 251 -15.64 20.82 -1.88
C ARG A 251 -17.16 21.06 -1.85
N LYS A 252 -17.87 20.52 -0.87
CA LYS A 252 -19.32 20.72 -0.71
C LYS A 252 -19.68 22.20 -0.56
N LYS A 253 -18.87 22.98 0.18
CA LYS A 253 -19.05 24.42 0.34
C LYS A 253 -18.85 25.16 -0.98
N LYS A 254 -17.90 24.74 -1.81
CA LYS A 254 -17.67 25.32 -3.15
C LYS A 254 -18.83 25.01 -4.10
N GLU A 255 -19.33 23.78 -4.11
CA GLU A 255 -20.47 23.34 -4.91
C GLU A 255 -21.74 24.09 -4.51
N ARG A 256 -22.04 24.22 -3.21
CA ARG A 256 -23.16 25.02 -2.71
C ARG A 256 -23.07 26.51 -3.12
N ARG A 257 -21.86 27.09 -3.08
CA ARG A 257 -21.67 28.48 -3.52
C ARG A 257 -21.86 28.63 -5.03
N ALA A 258 -21.50 27.67 -5.83
CA ALA A 258 -21.72 27.66 -7.28
C ALA A 258 -23.23 27.60 -7.59
N LEU A 259 -23.96 26.67 -6.98
CA LEU A 259 -25.41 26.53 -7.12
C LEU A 259 -26.17 27.82 -6.72
N VAL A 260 -25.80 28.43 -5.61
CA VAL A 260 -26.40 29.68 -5.17
C VAL A 260 -26.14 30.85 -6.15
N LYS A 261 -24.94 30.89 -6.74
CA LYS A 261 -24.65 31.90 -7.77
C LYS A 261 -25.49 31.69 -9.03
N GLU A 262 -25.62 30.45 -9.46
CA GLU A 262 -26.40 30.07 -10.64
C GLU A 262 -27.89 30.38 -10.44
N TYR A 263 -28.45 30.01 -9.29
CA TYR A 263 -29.83 30.37 -8.90
C TYR A 263 -30.06 31.87 -8.90
N LYS A 264 -29.16 32.66 -8.31
CA LYS A 264 -29.26 34.14 -8.31
C LYS A 264 -29.16 34.71 -9.74
N LYS A 265 -28.36 34.10 -10.63
CA LYS A 265 -28.26 34.50 -12.05
C LYS A 265 -29.59 34.26 -12.77
N GLN A 266 -30.19 33.08 -12.57
CA GLN A 266 -31.47 32.72 -13.16
C GLN A 266 -32.60 33.63 -12.66
N GLN A 267 -32.65 33.95 -11.36
CA GLN A 267 -33.61 34.92 -10.81
C GLN A 267 -33.46 36.32 -11.39
N LYS A 268 -32.22 36.79 -11.62
CA LYS A 268 -32.00 38.10 -12.27
C LYS A 268 -32.48 38.11 -13.71
N LEU A 269 -32.20 37.03 -14.46
CA LEU A 269 -32.67 36.88 -15.86
C LEU A 269 -34.19 36.80 -15.94
N ALA A 270 -34.85 36.08 -15.02
CA ALA A 270 -36.31 35.99 -14.95
C ALA A 270 -36.95 37.35 -14.60
N LYS A 271 -36.33 38.17 -13.74
CA LYS A 271 -36.79 39.53 -13.44
C LYS A 271 -36.59 40.53 -14.61
N GLN A 272 -35.56 40.30 -15.42
CA GLN A 272 -35.29 41.15 -16.60
C GLN A 272 -36.14 40.75 -17.84
N GLY A 273 -36.52 39.46 -17.94
CA GLY A 273 -37.37 38.93 -19.03
C GLY A 273 -38.88 39.08 -18.74
N GLY A 274 -39.30 39.55 -17.56
CA GLY A 274 -40.71 39.79 -17.16
C GLY A 274 -41.17 41.25 -17.35
N ILE A 275 -40.44 42.04 -18.12
CA ILE A 275 -40.87 43.38 -18.55
C ILE A 275 -41.19 43.30 -20.05
N VAL A 276 -42.32 42.72 -20.39
CA VAL A 276 -43.13 42.96 -21.59
C VAL A 276 -44.59 42.81 -21.15
#